data_d0f872d369362a9972d0f1f1e238d945
#
_entry.id   d0f872d369362a9972d0f1f1e238d945
#
_cell.length_a   1.000
_cell.length_b   1.000
_cell.length_c   1.000
_cell.angle_alpha   90.00
_cell.angle_beta   90.00
_cell.angle_gamma   90.00
#
_symmetry.space_group_name_H-M   'P 1'
#
loop_
_entity.id
_entity.type
_entity.pdbx_description
1 polymer ?
#
loop_
_entity_poly.entity_id
_entity_poly.type
_entity_poly.pdbx_seq_one_letter_code
_entity_poly.pdbx_strand_id
1 'polypeptide(L)'
;RFLERIVNDDAKNTVENFREYVPWLTNGYDGYKDMPTWMHVHPAAEFQKSENGLLKMKKNNGVLLLTFVDINEDGGVDAIKQKVASLPSTLAAFVGADGISLHVLAKYALAKGTLPDEEVAADRIYKQAFLTFAPLYQALVKAKMQMPEPSIFSDFLMTRDSFPYYREDALPL
;
A
#
# COMPACT_ATOMS: atom_id res chain seq x y z
N ARG A 1 -1.21 -12.30 -9.23
CA ARG A 1 0.21 -12.61 -8.90
C ARG A 1 0.70 -12.01 -7.57
N PHE A 2 0.53 -10.67 -7.34
CA PHE A 2 1.02 -10.04 -6.10
C PHE A 2 0.31 -10.58 -4.85
N LEU A 3 -1.03 -10.59 -4.84
CA LEU A 3 -1.82 -11.11 -3.72
C LEU A 3 -1.60 -12.61 -3.48
N GLU A 4 -1.40 -13.39 -4.53
CA GLU A 4 -1.00 -14.80 -4.41
C GLU A 4 0.31 -14.96 -3.64
N ARG A 5 1.28 -14.07 -3.88
CA ARG A 5 2.56 -14.09 -3.17
C ARG A 5 2.42 -13.73 -1.69
N ILE A 6 1.52 -12.79 -1.34
CA ILE A 6 1.20 -12.45 0.06
C ILE A 6 0.58 -13.66 0.78
N VAL A 7 -0.35 -14.35 0.13
CA VAL A 7 -1.04 -15.52 0.70
C VAL A 7 -0.10 -16.73 0.77
N ASN A 8 0.71 -16.94 -0.27
CA ASN A 8 1.61 -18.10 -0.37
C ASN A 8 2.92 -17.94 0.40
N ASP A 9 3.09 -16.84 1.11
CA ASP A 9 4.25 -16.61 1.98
C ASP A 9 5.61 -16.59 1.30
N ASP A 10 5.70 -16.07 0.08
CA ASP A 10 6.99 -15.94 -0.63
C ASP A 10 8.07 -15.19 0.19
N ALA A 11 7.62 -14.33 1.12
CA ALA A 11 8.50 -13.57 2.01
C ALA A 11 8.42 -14.02 3.49
N LYS A 12 7.86 -15.21 3.78
CA LYS A 12 7.52 -15.67 5.13
C LYS A 12 8.62 -15.44 6.16
N ASN A 13 9.80 -16.01 5.95
CA ASN A 13 10.89 -15.92 6.92
C ASN A 13 11.34 -14.47 7.16
N THR A 14 11.37 -13.65 6.09
CA THR A 14 11.78 -12.25 6.19
C THR A 14 10.74 -11.45 6.96
N VAL A 15 9.45 -11.66 6.68
CA VAL A 15 8.35 -10.95 7.36
C VAL A 15 8.24 -11.38 8.82
N GLU A 16 8.35 -12.67 9.13
CA GLU A 16 8.32 -13.17 10.51
C GLU A 16 9.47 -12.60 11.33
N ASN A 17 10.69 -12.65 10.84
CA ASN A 17 11.84 -12.05 11.49
C ASN A 17 11.63 -10.55 11.76
N PHE A 18 11.12 -9.81 10.77
CA PHE A 18 10.84 -8.38 10.95
C PHE A 18 9.82 -8.14 12.04
N ARG A 19 8.72 -8.88 12.07
CA ARG A 19 7.69 -8.74 13.10
C ARG A 19 8.22 -9.02 14.51
N GLU A 20 9.18 -9.90 14.64
CA GLU A 20 9.88 -10.13 15.90
C GLU A 20 10.73 -8.92 16.34
N TYR A 21 11.28 -8.17 15.38
CA TYR A 21 12.11 -6.98 15.65
C TYR A 21 11.31 -5.70 15.87
N VAL A 22 10.08 -5.59 15.36
CA VAL A 22 9.25 -4.37 15.45
C VAL A 22 9.14 -3.83 16.87
N PRO A 23 8.89 -4.63 17.93
CA PRO A 23 8.85 -4.15 19.31
C PRO A 23 10.16 -3.52 19.79
N TRP A 24 11.30 -3.95 19.27
CA TRP A 24 12.61 -3.41 19.59
C TRP A 24 12.90 -2.11 18.83
N LEU A 25 12.42 -1.98 17.59
CA LEU A 25 12.56 -0.78 16.77
C LEU A 25 11.80 0.40 17.38
N THR A 26 10.62 0.18 17.94
CA THR A 26 9.83 1.21 18.64
C THR A 26 10.51 1.71 19.90
N ASN A 27 11.48 0.96 20.44
CA ASN A 27 12.31 1.34 21.61
C ASN A 27 13.67 1.96 21.22
N GLY A 28 13.85 2.37 19.96
CA GLY A 28 15.06 3.08 19.50
C GLY A 28 16.23 2.18 19.11
N TYR A 29 16.01 0.89 18.87
CA TYR A 29 17.04 -0.02 18.40
C TYR A 29 17.20 0.06 16.86
N ASP A 30 18.40 0.40 16.41
CA ASP A 30 18.74 0.62 14.97
C ASP A 30 19.04 -0.70 14.19
N GLY A 31 18.71 -1.85 14.73
CA GLY A 31 19.08 -3.17 14.19
C GLY A 31 18.54 -3.51 12.79
N TYR A 32 17.61 -2.70 12.24
CA TYR A 32 17.12 -2.91 10.89
C TYR A 32 18.14 -2.53 9.80
N LYS A 33 19.25 -1.88 10.14
CA LYS A 33 20.33 -1.52 9.19
C LYS A 33 21.02 -2.76 8.60
N ASP A 34 20.96 -3.88 9.31
CA ASP A 34 21.55 -5.16 8.91
C ASP A 34 20.54 -6.09 8.22
N MET A 35 19.30 -5.61 7.97
CA MET A 35 18.30 -6.43 7.29
C MET A 35 18.66 -6.66 5.82
N PRO A 36 18.43 -7.88 5.31
CA PRO A 36 18.61 -8.16 3.90
C PRO A 36 17.73 -7.26 3.05
N THR A 37 18.18 -6.96 1.83
CA THR A 37 17.45 -6.14 0.86
C THR A 37 16.02 -6.64 0.73
N TRP A 38 15.06 -5.85 1.22
CA TRP A 38 13.65 -6.19 1.20
C TRP A 38 13.03 -5.84 -0.15
N MET A 39 12.07 -6.64 -0.56
CA MET A 39 11.35 -6.35 -1.80
C MET A 39 10.34 -5.21 -1.56
N HIS A 40 10.53 -4.11 -2.27
CA HIS A 40 9.56 -3.02 -2.36
C HIS A 40 8.54 -3.27 -3.46
N VAL A 41 7.29 -2.94 -3.19
CA VAL A 41 6.17 -3.09 -4.13
C VAL A 41 5.58 -1.72 -4.42
N HIS A 42 5.61 -1.30 -5.68
CA HIS A 42 5.03 -0.06 -6.17
C HIS A 42 3.68 -0.34 -6.84
N PRO A 43 2.54 -0.13 -6.16
CA PRO A 43 1.24 -0.53 -6.70
C PRO A 43 0.72 0.44 -7.76
N ALA A 44 1.11 1.71 -7.68
CA ALA A 44 0.53 2.79 -8.47
C ALA A 44 0.93 2.75 -9.96
N ALA A 45 2.09 2.19 -10.28
CA ALA A 45 2.58 2.12 -11.64
C ALA A 45 3.47 0.88 -11.89
N GLU A 46 3.60 0.53 -13.16
CA GLU A 46 4.66 -0.37 -13.62
C GLU A 46 5.93 0.44 -13.88
N PHE A 47 7.05 -0.06 -13.37
CA PHE A 47 8.36 0.55 -13.54
C PHE A 47 9.32 -0.38 -14.27
N GLN A 48 10.26 0.20 -14.98
CA GLN A 48 11.43 -0.48 -15.54
C GLN A 48 12.69 0.23 -15.08
N LYS A 49 13.77 -0.52 -14.90
CA LYS A 49 15.08 0.09 -14.66
C LYS A 49 15.63 0.65 -15.97
N SER A 50 16.05 1.90 -15.94
CA SER A 50 16.83 2.51 -17.02
C SER A 50 18.26 1.96 -17.02
N GLU A 51 19.03 2.24 -18.06
CA GLU A 51 20.45 1.88 -18.15
C GLU A 51 21.28 2.41 -16.96
N ASN A 52 20.87 3.53 -16.40
CA ASN A 52 21.50 4.17 -15.23
C ASN A 52 21.00 3.58 -13.89
N GLY A 53 20.18 2.51 -13.91
CA GLY A 53 19.62 1.90 -12.72
C GLY A 53 18.45 2.65 -12.07
N LEU A 54 18.04 3.80 -12.59
CA LEU A 54 16.90 4.57 -12.10
C LEU A 54 15.58 3.90 -12.54
N LEU A 55 14.57 3.97 -11.69
CA LEU A 55 13.21 3.55 -12.05
C LEU A 55 12.60 4.57 -12.99
N LYS A 56 12.07 4.09 -14.10
CA LYS A 56 11.29 4.86 -15.06
C LYS A 56 9.89 4.27 -15.17
N MET A 57 8.88 5.10 -15.04
CA MET A 57 7.51 4.67 -15.19
C MET A 57 7.23 4.20 -16.62
N LYS A 58 6.55 3.07 -16.73
CA LYS A 58 6.11 2.47 -17.99
C LYS A 58 4.61 2.62 -18.21
N LYS A 59 3.83 2.47 -17.10
CA LYS A 59 2.38 2.47 -17.17
C LYS A 59 1.78 2.90 -15.83
N ASN A 60 0.76 3.73 -15.86
CA ASN A 60 -0.06 4.08 -14.70
C ASN A 60 -1.14 3.01 -14.46
N ASN A 61 -1.20 2.45 -13.26
CA ASN A 61 -2.16 1.40 -12.90
C ASN A 61 -3.50 1.95 -12.37
N GLY A 62 -3.59 3.26 -12.08
CA GLY A 62 -4.79 3.86 -11.48
C GLY A 62 -5.06 3.34 -10.07
N VAL A 63 -4.02 3.13 -9.27
CA VAL A 63 -4.12 2.58 -7.92
C VAL A 63 -3.46 3.52 -6.93
N LEU A 64 -4.20 3.92 -5.89
CA LEU A 64 -3.68 4.63 -4.72
C LEU A 64 -3.24 3.64 -3.66
N LEU A 65 -2.14 3.96 -2.99
CA LEU A 65 -1.70 3.30 -1.75
C LEU A 65 -2.07 4.17 -0.56
N LEU A 66 -2.88 3.62 0.35
CA LEU A 66 -3.22 4.23 1.63
C LEU A 66 -2.70 3.30 2.74
N THR A 67 -2.03 3.88 3.74
CA THR A 67 -1.49 3.12 4.87
C THR A 67 -2.06 3.65 6.17
N PHE A 68 -2.63 2.75 6.97
CA PHE A 68 -3.16 3.05 8.30
C PHE A 68 -2.25 2.48 9.36
N VAL A 69 -1.97 3.30 10.37
CA VAL A 69 -1.17 2.99 11.56
C VAL A 69 -1.94 3.39 12.82
N ASP A 70 -1.39 3.12 14.00
CA ASP A 70 -2.02 3.46 15.29
C ASP A 70 -3.48 2.98 15.33
N ILE A 71 -3.69 1.71 15.00
CA ILE A 71 -5.02 1.12 14.87
C ILE A 71 -5.65 0.93 16.24
N ASN A 72 -6.68 1.73 16.55
CA ASN A 72 -7.44 1.71 17.80
C ASN A 72 -8.88 1.21 17.59
N GLU A 73 -9.12 0.42 16.56
CA GLU A 73 -10.42 -0.17 16.26
C GLU A 73 -10.63 -1.43 17.09
N ASP A 74 -11.83 -1.60 17.67
CA ASP A 74 -12.22 -2.86 18.30
C ASP A 74 -12.23 -3.96 17.23
N GLY A 75 -11.45 -5.03 17.44
CA GLY A 75 -11.19 -6.07 16.44
C GLY A 75 -9.96 -5.80 15.55
N GLY A 76 -9.23 -4.71 15.81
CA GLY A 76 -7.92 -4.45 15.21
C GLY A 76 -7.93 -4.29 13.70
N VAL A 77 -6.87 -4.76 13.06
CA VAL A 77 -6.66 -4.65 11.60
C VAL A 77 -7.79 -5.30 10.78
N ASP A 78 -8.34 -6.43 11.24
CA ASP A 78 -9.39 -7.14 10.50
C ASP A 78 -10.71 -6.36 10.48
N ALA A 79 -11.05 -5.67 11.58
CA ALA A 79 -12.23 -4.81 11.61
C ALA A 79 -12.09 -3.64 10.64
N ILE A 80 -10.91 -3.01 10.56
CA ILE A 80 -10.64 -1.95 9.58
C ILE A 80 -10.70 -2.49 8.16
N LYS A 81 -10.13 -3.68 7.92
CA LYS A 81 -10.16 -4.35 6.62
C LYS A 81 -11.59 -4.51 6.10
N GLN A 82 -12.51 -4.94 6.97
CA GLN A 82 -13.94 -5.05 6.62
C GLN A 82 -14.57 -3.69 6.32
N LYS A 83 -14.26 -2.66 7.10
CA LYS A 83 -14.81 -1.31 6.88
C LYS A 83 -14.35 -0.73 5.54
N VAL A 84 -13.07 -0.76 5.24
CA VAL A 84 -12.55 -0.24 3.96
C VAL A 84 -13.06 -1.07 2.77
N ALA A 85 -13.31 -2.37 2.96
CA ALA A 85 -13.93 -3.24 1.96
C ALA A 85 -15.35 -2.81 1.56
N SER A 86 -16.04 -2.03 2.39
CA SER A 86 -17.37 -1.50 2.06
C SER A 86 -17.33 -0.46 0.93
N LEU A 87 -16.19 0.19 0.71
CA LEU A 87 -16.04 1.13 -0.40
C LEU A 87 -15.84 0.37 -1.73
N PRO A 88 -16.63 0.68 -2.76
CA PRO A 88 -16.53 0.02 -4.06
C PRO A 88 -15.15 0.14 -4.71
N SER A 89 -14.43 1.21 -4.40
CA SER A 89 -13.09 1.50 -4.93
C SER A 89 -11.96 0.71 -4.29
N THR A 90 -12.20 0.03 -3.17
CA THR A 90 -11.19 -0.79 -2.52
C THR A 90 -10.90 -2.03 -3.37
N LEU A 91 -9.72 -2.04 -3.99
CA LEU A 91 -9.21 -3.18 -4.76
C LEU A 91 -8.67 -4.28 -3.86
N ALA A 92 -7.87 -3.89 -2.85
CA ALA A 92 -7.29 -4.82 -1.90
C ALA A 92 -7.03 -4.14 -0.55
N ALA A 93 -7.04 -4.93 0.53
CA ALA A 93 -6.58 -4.50 1.85
C ALA A 93 -5.87 -5.67 2.55
N PHE A 94 -4.69 -5.42 3.10
CA PHE A 94 -3.84 -6.44 3.70
C PHE A 94 -2.93 -5.85 4.79
N VAL A 95 -2.53 -6.71 5.72
CA VAL A 95 -1.65 -6.35 6.84
C VAL A 95 -0.27 -5.98 6.32
N GLY A 96 0.32 -4.91 6.86
CA GLY A 96 1.67 -4.49 6.54
C GLY A 96 2.75 -5.47 7.04
N ALA A 97 3.97 -5.28 6.57
CA ALA A 97 5.10 -6.12 6.96
C ALA A 97 5.36 -6.09 8.48
N ASP A 98 5.05 -4.98 9.14
CA ASP A 98 5.14 -4.81 10.60
C ASP A 98 4.11 -5.62 11.40
N GLY A 99 3.07 -6.15 10.76
CA GLY A 99 2.01 -6.92 11.40
C GLY A 99 0.95 -6.08 12.11
N ILE A 100 1.10 -4.77 12.18
CA ILE A 100 0.22 -3.85 12.93
C ILE A 100 -0.38 -2.72 12.07
N SER A 101 0.19 -2.45 10.89
CA SER A 101 -0.36 -1.51 9.92
C SER A 101 -1.29 -2.21 8.92
N LEU A 102 -2.10 -1.43 8.23
CA LEU A 102 -2.95 -1.88 7.13
C LEU A 102 -2.63 -1.09 5.87
N HIS A 103 -2.32 -1.78 4.79
CA HIS A 103 -2.24 -1.21 3.45
C HIS A 103 -3.57 -1.40 2.72
N VAL A 104 -4.04 -0.34 2.09
CA VAL A 104 -5.25 -0.35 1.25
C VAL A 104 -4.86 0.12 -0.15
N LEU A 105 -5.22 -0.67 -1.14
CA LEU A 105 -5.11 -0.33 -2.54
C LEU A 105 -6.50 0.10 -3.03
N ALA A 106 -6.62 1.35 -3.49
CA ALA A 106 -7.88 1.89 -3.99
C ALA A 106 -7.76 2.29 -5.47
N LYS A 107 -8.74 1.92 -6.27
CA LYS A 107 -8.79 2.33 -7.68
C LYS A 107 -9.22 3.79 -7.83
N TYR A 108 -8.57 4.51 -8.73
CA TYR A 108 -9.00 5.83 -9.18
C TYR A 108 -8.94 5.94 -10.70
N ALA A 109 -9.75 6.85 -11.26
CA ALA A 109 -9.76 7.15 -12.67
C ALA A 109 -10.01 8.64 -12.91
N LEU A 110 -9.77 9.10 -14.12
CA LEU A 110 -10.22 10.42 -14.53
C LEU A 110 -11.69 10.37 -14.93
N ALA A 111 -12.44 11.41 -14.63
CA ALA A 111 -13.83 11.55 -15.06
C ALA A 111 -13.97 11.51 -16.60
N LYS A 112 -12.93 11.92 -17.32
CA LYS A 112 -12.84 11.84 -18.80
C LYS A 112 -11.41 11.53 -19.21
N GLY A 113 -11.25 10.69 -20.23
CA GLY A 113 -9.96 10.32 -20.79
C GLY A 113 -9.29 9.15 -20.09
N THR A 114 -8.04 8.91 -20.42
CA THR A 114 -7.19 7.87 -19.85
C THR A 114 -6.16 8.46 -18.91
N LEU A 115 -5.74 7.69 -17.91
CA LEU A 115 -4.63 8.07 -17.05
C LEU A 115 -3.35 8.23 -17.89
N PRO A 116 -2.56 9.29 -17.65
CA PRO A 116 -1.32 9.48 -18.38
C PRO A 116 -0.25 8.48 -17.95
N ASP A 117 0.54 8.02 -18.91
CA ASP A 117 1.75 7.24 -18.70
C ASP A 117 3.02 8.12 -18.67
N GLU A 118 2.88 9.44 -18.84
CA GLU A 118 3.95 10.41 -18.63
C GLU A 118 4.10 10.66 -17.12
N GLU A 119 5.31 10.50 -16.61
CA GLU A 119 5.62 10.40 -15.18
C GLU A 119 5.19 11.65 -14.37
N VAL A 120 5.51 12.84 -14.86
CA VAL A 120 5.18 14.09 -14.15
C VAL A 120 3.68 14.34 -14.11
N ALA A 121 2.98 14.05 -15.21
CA ALA A 121 1.53 14.17 -15.28
C ALA A 121 0.84 13.11 -14.40
N ALA A 122 1.36 11.88 -14.42
CA ALA A 122 0.86 10.78 -13.60
C ALA A 122 1.03 11.07 -12.10
N ASP A 123 2.20 11.57 -11.67
CA ASP A 123 2.45 11.92 -10.27
C ASP A 123 1.53 13.04 -9.79
N ARG A 124 1.32 14.07 -10.61
CA ARG A 124 0.39 15.16 -10.30
C ARG A 124 -1.04 14.64 -10.09
N ILE A 125 -1.52 13.76 -10.97
CA ILE A 125 -2.87 13.19 -10.87
C ILE A 125 -2.96 12.28 -9.65
N TYR A 126 -1.93 11.47 -9.40
CA TYR A 126 -1.87 10.63 -8.20
C TYR A 126 -2.00 11.47 -6.92
N LYS A 127 -1.25 12.57 -6.79
CA LYS A 127 -1.32 13.49 -5.66
C LYS A 127 -2.73 14.07 -5.48
N GLN A 128 -3.37 14.51 -6.56
CA GLN A 128 -4.74 15.02 -6.52
C GLN A 128 -5.74 13.95 -6.08
N ALA A 129 -5.65 12.76 -6.65
CA ALA A 129 -6.50 11.64 -6.26
C ALA A 129 -6.29 11.26 -4.79
N PHE A 130 -5.05 11.18 -4.32
CA PHE A 130 -4.75 10.90 -2.92
C PHE A 130 -5.39 11.93 -1.98
N LEU A 131 -5.17 13.22 -2.22
CA LEU A 131 -5.73 14.29 -1.39
C LEU A 131 -7.27 14.32 -1.40
N THR A 132 -7.89 13.87 -2.49
CA THR A 132 -9.34 13.83 -2.62
C THR A 132 -9.94 12.62 -1.89
N PHE A 133 -9.31 11.45 -2.00
CA PHE A 133 -9.91 10.19 -1.57
C PHE A 133 -9.43 9.70 -0.21
N ALA A 134 -8.21 10.06 0.21
CA ALA A 134 -7.70 9.69 1.53
C ALA A 134 -8.63 10.09 2.69
N PRO A 135 -9.24 11.29 2.71
CA PRO A 135 -10.20 11.66 3.75
C PRO A 135 -11.44 10.76 3.82
N LEU A 136 -11.91 10.22 2.69
CA LEU A 136 -13.06 9.31 2.66
C LEU A 136 -12.74 8.01 3.40
N TYR A 137 -11.56 7.45 3.15
CA TYR A 137 -11.09 6.26 3.85
C TYR A 137 -10.80 6.53 5.32
N GLN A 138 -10.19 7.68 5.64
CA GLN A 138 -9.89 8.07 7.02
C GLN A 138 -11.17 8.21 7.87
N ALA A 139 -12.27 8.69 7.28
CA ALA A 139 -13.54 8.86 7.99
C ALA A 139 -14.21 7.54 8.40
N LEU A 140 -13.84 6.42 7.78
CA LEU A 140 -14.42 5.10 8.06
C LEU A 140 -13.82 4.41 9.28
N VAL A 141 -12.60 4.78 9.67
CA VAL A 141 -11.79 3.97 10.57
C VAL A 141 -11.21 4.78 11.73
N LYS A 142 -11.09 4.14 12.89
CA LYS A 142 -10.40 4.68 14.06
C LYS A 142 -8.92 4.31 14.04
N ALA A 143 -8.22 4.82 13.04
CA ALA A 143 -6.80 4.61 12.86
C ALA A 143 -6.19 5.90 12.29
N LYS A 144 -4.90 6.07 12.41
CA LYS A 144 -4.18 7.18 11.81
C LYS A 144 -3.73 6.79 10.41
N MET A 145 -4.13 7.56 9.40
CA MET A 145 -3.55 7.41 8.07
C MET A 145 -2.14 8.00 8.07
N GLN A 146 -1.18 7.24 7.58
CA GLN A 146 0.12 7.78 7.21
C GLN A 146 -0.06 8.76 6.04
N MET A 147 0.41 9.99 6.23
CA MET A 147 0.35 11.04 5.22
C MET A 147 1.77 11.40 4.77
N PRO A 148 2.48 10.49 4.09
CA PRO A 148 3.72 10.86 3.43
C PRO A 148 3.39 11.87 2.32
N GLU A 149 4.39 12.53 1.77
CA GLU A 149 4.17 13.24 0.51
C GLU A 149 3.74 12.22 -0.56
N PRO A 150 2.48 12.28 -1.05
CA PRO A 150 1.97 11.26 -1.95
C PRO A 150 2.73 11.32 -3.29
N SER A 151 3.10 10.17 -3.81
CA SER A 151 3.81 10.06 -5.08
C SER A 151 3.41 8.79 -5.83
N ILE A 152 3.44 8.86 -7.15
CA ILE A 152 3.28 7.68 -8.01
C ILE A 152 4.35 6.61 -7.73
N PHE A 153 5.46 6.99 -7.08
CA PHE A 153 6.52 6.10 -6.63
C PHE A 153 6.30 5.53 -5.21
N SER A 154 5.19 5.89 -4.55
CA SER A 154 4.89 5.34 -3.22
C SER A 154 4.91 3.83 -3.25
N ASP A 155 5.53 3.23 -2.23
CA ASP A 155 5.75 1.80 -2.11
C ASP A 155 5.42 1.28 -0.72
N PHE A 156 5.45 -0.01 -0.57
CA PHE A 156 5.42 -0.72 0.70
C PHE A 156 6.32 -1.96 0.64
N LEU A 157 6.74 -2.44 1.79
CA LEU A 157 7.53 -3.67 1.90
C LEU A 157 6.65 -4.89 1.63
N MET A 158 7.16 -5.87 0.87
CA MET A 158 6.47 -7.14 0.67
C MET A 158 6.06 -7.71 2.03
N THR A 159 4.82 -8.15 2.13
CA THR A 159 4.21 -8.58 3.38
C THR A 159 3.63 -9.98 3.27
N ARG A 160 3.12 -10.47 4.39
CA ARG A 160 2.34 -11.70 4.53
C ARG A 160 0.99 -11.38 5.15
N ASP A 161 -0.08 -11.85 4.53
CA ASP A 161 -1.43 -11.83 5.07
C ASP A 161 -2.17 -13.09 4.57
N SER A 162 -2.56 -13.96 5.49
CA SER A 162 -3.26 -15.21 5.13
C SER A 162 -4.70 -14.96 4.67
N PHE A 163 -5.26 -13.79 4.98
CA PHE A 163 -6.64 -13.43 4.67
C PHE A 163 -6.75 -11.99 4.16
N PRO A 164 -6.05 -11.64 3.05
CA PRO A 164 -6.18 -10.32 2.46
C PRO A 164 -7.58 -10.14 1.88
N TYR A 165 -8.12 -8.93 1.97
CA TYR A 165 -9.29 -8.59 1.19
C TYR A 165 -8.88 -8.33 -0.26
N TYR A 166 -9.71 -8.77 -1.22
CA TYR A 166 -9.52 -8.50 -2.64
C TYR A 166 -10.86 -8.43 -3.37
N ARG A 167 -10.98 -7.45 -4.27
CA ARG A 167 -12.12 -7.28 -5.18
C ARG A 167 -11.61 -7.00 -6.59
N GLU A 168 -11.78 -7.96 -7.49
CA GLU A 168 -11.32 -7.84 -8.88
C GLU A 168 -12.07 -6.75 -9.65
N ASP A 169 -13.37 -6.64 -9.43
CA ASP A 169 -14.30 -5.68 -10.05
C ASP A 169 -14.41 -4.35 -9.29
N ALA A 170 -13.38 -3.97 -8.52
CA ALA A 170 -13.37 -2.70 -7.82
C ALA A 170 -13.60 -1.54 -8.80
N LEU A 171 -14.54 -0.66 -8.44
CA LEU A 171 -14.91 0.50 -9.25
C LEU A 171 -13.98 1.68 -8.94
N PRO A 172 -13.46 2.40 -9.94
CA PRO A 172 -12.65 3.59 -9.66
C PRO A 172 -13.50 4.71 -9.05
N LEU A 173 -12.86 5.47 -8.16
CA LEU A 173 -13.38 6.75 -7.62
C LEU A 173 -13.19 7.86 -8.65
#